data_e7051a68d1cbebab7a5bb5c88516d840
#
_entry.id   e7051a68d1cbebab7a5bb5c88516d840
#
_cell.length_a   1.000
_cell.length_b   1.000
_cell.length_c   1.000
_cell.angle_alpha   90.00
_cell.angle_beta   90.00
_cell.angle_gamma   90.00
#
_symmetry.space_group_name_H-M   'P 1'
#
loop_
_entity.id
_entity.type
_entity.pdbx_description
1 polymer ?
#
loop_
_entity_poly.entity_id
_entity_poly.type
_entity_poly.pdbx_seq_one_letter_code
_entity_poly.pdbx_strand_id
1 'polypeptide(L)'
;MAFRILVVEDDNATRRGMVQLLTGAGYEVTETASMTEALSLLSSDTPDLVITDLRLAEFNGLYLAAVNPQRIPVIIVTGYADRGLEAEARELGADFLLKPVKPSQLLAVVERRLPVTDSRESFSLARRWPRRRPTSELSARVDDTFVRILDVSYGGLRFIAKRDSSALAKPSFRITFPKAAISVPVRVVWQQDSESNCLCGATVPDEWQLHWRHLVDSVA
;
A
#
# COMPACT_ATOMS: atom_id res chain seq x y z
N MET A 1 -7.76 0.61 -13.67
CA MET A 1 -7.51 -0.80 -14.03
C MET A 1 -7.26 -1.55 -12.74
N ALA A 2 -7.81 -2.76 -12.59
CA ALA A 2 -7.53 -3.61 -11.44
C ALA A 2 -6.11 -4.17 -11.56
N PHE A 3 -5.42 -4.38 -10.43
CA PHE A 3 -4.12 -5.06 -10.43
C PHE A 3 -4.29 -6.54 -10.70
N ARG A 4 -3.36 -7.09 -11.46
CA ARG A 4 -3.30 -8.50 -11.84
C ARG A 4 -2.35 -9.25 -10.92
N ILE A 5 -2.86 -10.27 -10.25
CA ILE A 5 -2.10 -11.09 -9.32
C ILE A 5 -2.04 -12.51 -9.86
N LEU A 6 -0.82 -13.06 -9.95
CA LEU A 6 -0.62 -14.48 -10.26
C LEU A 6 -0.48 -15.25 -8.94
N VAL A 7 -1.34 -16.25 -8.75
CA VAL A 7 -1.29 -17.18 -7.62
C VAL A 7 -0.78 -18.54 -8.10
N VAL A 8 0.33 -19.01 -7.49
CA VAL A 8 0.98 -20.28 -7.81
C VAL A 8 0.97 -21.16 -6.57
N GLU A 9 0.12 -22.16 -6.54
CA GLU A 9 -0.11 -23.04 -5.37
C GLU A 9 -0.60 -24.40 -5.87
N ASP A 10 0.04 -25.48 -5.50
CA ASP A 10 -0.34 -26.83 -5.93
C ASP A 10 -1.53 -27.39 -5.15
N ASP A 11 -1.70 -27.02 -3.87
CA ASP A 11 -2.89 -27.39 -3.10
C ASP A 11 -4.12 -26.62 -3.58
N ASN A 12 -5.09 -27.37 -4.11
CA ASN A 12 -6.28 -26.82 -4.72
C ASN A 12 -7.17 -26.02 -3.73
N ALA A 13 -7.25 -26.46 -2.47
CA ALA A 13 -8.09 -25.78 -1.47
C ALA A 13 -7.47 -24.42 -1.08
N THR A 14 -6.16 -24.39 -0.82
CA THR A 14 -5.39 -23.20 -0.52
C THR A 14 -5.43 -22.21 -1.68
N ARG A 15 -5.19 -22.68 -2.91
CA ARG A 15 -5.22 -21.85 -4.12
C ARG A 15 -6.58 -21.17 -4.30
N ARG A 16 -7.68 -21.95 -4.24
CA ARG A 16 -9.04 -21.39 -4.34
C ARG A 16 -9.36 -20.39 -3.24
N GLY A 17 -8.93 -20.65 -2.00
CA GLY A 17 -9.11 -19.73 -0.89
C GLY A 17 -8.40 -18.38 -1.12
N MET A 18 -7.17 -18.42 -1.63
CA MET A 18 -6.44 -17.18 -2.00
C MET A 18 -7.13 -16.44 -3.15
N VAL A 19 -7.52 -17.14 -4.21
CA VAL A 19 -8.23 -16.55 -5.35
C VAL A 19 -9.51 -15.87 -4.90
N GLN A 20 -10.33 -16.55 -4.09
CA GLN A 20 -11.59 -15.99 -3.59
C GLN A 20 -11.35 -14.73 -2.74
N LEU A 21 -10.33 -14.76 -1.85
CA LEU A 21 -9.96 -13.63 -1.01
C LEU A 21 -9.53 -12.42 -1.85
N LEU A 22 -8.63 -12.64 -2.80
CA LEU A 22 -8.04 -11.58 -3.62
C LEU A 22 -9.05 -10.99 -4.61
N THR A 23 -9.87 -11.84 -5.24
CA THR A 23 -10.96 -11.39 -6.12
C THR A 23 -12.01 -10.61 -5.33
N GLY A 24 -12.35 -11.07 -4.12
CA GLY A 24 -13.24 -10.34 -3.21
C GLY A 24 -12.69 -8.98 -2.76
N ALA A 25 -11.36 -8.81 -2.79
CA ALA A 25 -10.68 -7.54 -2.54
C ALA A 25 -10.53 -6.64 -3.79
N GLY A 26 -11.04 -7.08 -4.95
CA GLY A 26 -11.06 -6.27 -6.18
C GLY A 26 -9.85 -6.46 -7.11
N TYR A 27 -9.03 -7.50 -6.89
CA TYR A 27 -7.91 -7.83 -7.76
C TYR A 27 -8.35 -8.77 -8.91
N GLU A 28 -7.70 -8.65 -10.07
CA GLU A 28 -7.77 -9.65 -11.14
C GLU A 28 -6.78 -10.77 -10.84
N VAL A 29 -7.28 -12.01 -10.73
CA VAL A 29 -6.44 -13.12 -10.29
C VAL A 29 -6.35 -14.18 -11.37
N THR A 30 -5.11 -14.47 -11.78
CA THR A 30 -4.77 -15.66 -12.57
C THR A 30 -4.17 -16.69 -11.62
N GLU A 31 -4.60 -17.94 -11.74
CA GLU A 31 -4.12 -19.02 -10.87
C GLU A 31 -3.50 -20.17 -11.67
N THR A 32 -2.48 -20.79 -11.10
CA THR A 32 -1.92 -22.04 -11.62
C THR A 32 -1.38 -22.92 -10.49
N ALA A 33 -1.36 -24.23 -10.73
CA ALA A 33 -0.69 -25.21 -9.87
C ALA A 33 0.72 -25.55 -10.39
N SER A 34 1.11 -25.04 -11.58
CA SER A 34 2.30 -25.46 -12.31
C SER A 34 3.34 -24.36 -12.37
N MET A 35 4.58 -24.67 -11.97
CA MET A 35 5.74 -23.78 -12.15
C MET A 35 5.98 -23.44 -13.61
N THR A 36 5.85 -24.42 -14.51
CA THR A 36 6.06 -24.22 -15.96
C THR A 36 5.06 -23.21 -16.53
N GLU A 37 3.79 -23.33 -16.13
CA GLU A 37 2.75 -22.40 -16.54
C GLU A 37 2.96 -21.01 -15.93
N ALA A 38 3.37 -20.94 -14.65
CA ALA A 38 3.71 -19.67 -14.01
C ALA A 38 4.82 -18.93 -14.75
N LEU A 39 5.89 -19.61 -15.15
CA LEU A 39 6.97 -19.01 -15.95
C LEU A 39 6.50 -18.52 -17.33
N SER A 40 5.61 -19.27 -17.97
CA SER A 40 4.98 -18.85 -19.23
C SER A 40 4.14 -17.59 -19.03
N LEU A 41 3.33 -17.52 -17.99
CA LEU A 41 2.50 -16.36 -17.64
C LEU A 41 3.33 -15.13 -17.32
N LEU A 42 4.45 -15.29 -16.58
CA LEU A 42 5.38 -14.20 -16.33
C LEU A 42 5.97 -13.57 -17.61
N SER A 43 6.09 -14.36 -18.66
CA SER A 43 6.66 -13.92 -19.94
C SER A 43 5.62 -13.33 -20.89
N SER A 44 4.40 -13.87 -20.91
CA SER A 44 3.35 -13.54 -21.89
C SER A 44 2.33 -12.53 -21.38
N ASP A 45 2.02 -12.54 -20.09
CA ASP A 45 0.99 -11.69 -19.47
C ASP A 45 1.44 -11.23 -18.09
N THR A 46 2.41 -10.33 -18.08
CA THR A 46 3.09 -9.83 -16.89
C THR A 46 2.12 -9.43 -15.78
N PRO A 47 2.05 -10.15 -14.64
CA PRO A 47 1.26 -9.74 -13.49
C PRO A 47 1.91 -8.57 -12.75
N ASP A 48 1.14 -7.85 -11.95
CA ASP A 48 1.63 -6.78 -11.08
C ASP A 48 2.23 -7.33 -9.77
N LEU A 49 1.85 -8.57 -9.40
CA LEU A 49 2.31 -9.26 -8.20
C LEU A 49 2.23 -10.77 -8.40
N VAL A 50 3.17 -11.51 -7.82
CA VAL A 50 3.15 -12.98 -7.73
C VAL A 50 3.01 -13.41 -6.28
N ILE A 51 2.09 -14.33 -6.01
CA ILE A 51 1.99 -15.04 -4.74
C ILE A 51 2.27 -16.51 -5.02
N THR A 52 3.25 -17.10 -4.35
CA THR A 52 3.65 -18.49 -4.61
C THR A 52 3.86 -19.26 -3.31
N ASP A 53 3.49 -20.56 -3.30
CA ASP A 53 4.03 -21.44 -2.27
C ASP A 53 5.54 -21.64 -2.49
N LEU A 54 6.24 -21.88 -1.42
CA LEU A 54 7.65 -22.25 -1.44
C LEU A 54 7.83 -23.65 -2.06
N ARG A 55 6.93 -24.59 -1.74
CA ARG A 55 6.97 -25.98 -2.20
C ARG A 55 5.89 -26.22 -3.23
N LEU A 56 6.28 -26.27 -4.49
CA LEU A 56 5.40 -26.52 -5.63
C LEU A 56 5.79 -27.88 -6.24
N ALA A 57 5.25 -28.97 -5.71
CA ALA A 57 5.60 -30.33 -6.10
C ALA A 57 7.14 -30.55 -6.09
N GLU A 58 7.78 -30.59 -7.26
CA GLU A 58 9.23 -30.79 -7.40
C GLU A 58 10.04 -29.48 -7.44
N PHE A 59 9.37 -28.32 -7.43
CA PHE A 59 10.01 -27.00 -7.59
C PHE A 59 9.98 -26.17 -6.30
N ASN A 60 10.96 -25.28 -6.18
CA ASN A 60 11.03 -24.29 -5.13
C ASN A 60 10.49 -22.96 -5.64
N GLY A 61 9.46 -22.40 -4.97
CA GLY A 61 8.85 -21.11 -5.32
C GLY A 61 9.82 -19.91 -5.27
N LEU A 62 10.95 -20.02 -4.55
CA LEU A 62 12.04 -19.03 -4.62
C LEU A 62 12.60 -18.85 -6.03
N TYR A 63 12.50 -19.88 -6.86
CA TYR A 63 12.94 -19.80 -8.25
C TYR A 63 12.17 -18.71 -9.02
N LEU A 64 10.85 -18.54 -8.76
CA LEU A 64 10.09 -17.46 -9.38
C LEU A 64 10.61 -16.07 -8.99
N ALA A 65 11.07 -15.90 -7.75
CA ALA A 65 11.67 -14.65 -7.32
C ALA A 65 13.06 -14.42 -7.95
N ALA A 66 13.83 -15.49 -8.13
CA ALA A 66 15.19 -15.42 -8.69
C ALA A 66 15.20 -15.16 -10.21
N VAL A 67 14.29 -15.81 -10.98
CA VAL A 67 14.24 -15.67 -12.46
C VAL A 67 13.34 -14.54 -12.93
N ASN A 68 12.93 -13.65 -12.09
CA ASN A 68 11.99 -12.57 -12.32
C ASN A 68 12.60 -11.41 -13.14
N PRO A 69 12.53 -11.42 -14.48
CA PRO A 69 13.26 -10.47 -15.31
C PRO A 69 12.73 -9.04 -15.20
N GLN A 70 11.49 -8.90 -14.77
CA GLN A 70 10.79 -7.61 -14.68
C GLN A 70 10.72 -7.06 -13.26
N ARG A 71 11.36 -7.74 -12.29
CA ARG A 71 11.34 -7.38 -10.86
C ARG A 71 9.93 -7.22 -10.29
N ILE A 72 9.01 -8.06 -10.73
CA ILE A 72 7.64 -8.12 -10.22
C ILE A 72 7.71 -8.47 -8.72
N PRO A 73 6.98 -7.78 -7.83
CA PRO A 73 6.94 -8.14 -6.42
C PRO A 73 6.50 -9.60 -6.23
N VAL A 74 7.19 -10.33 -5.34
CA VAL A 74 6.86 -11.72 -5.01
C VAL A 74 6.56 -11.85 -3.52
N ILE A 75 5.48 -12.57 -3.20
CA ILE A 75 5.13 -12.97 -1.85
C ILE A 75 5.19 -14.50 -1.79
N ILE A 76 6.01 -15.02 -0.91
CA ILE A 76 6.11 -16.47 -0.66
C ILE A 76 5.23 -16.81 0.53
N VAL A 77 4.32 -17.76 0.35
CA VAL A 77 3.38 -18.21 1.39
C VAL A 77 3.59 -19.69 1.61
N THR A 78 4.14 -20.10 2.77
CA THR A 78 4.52 -21.50 2.98
C THR A 78 4.18 -22.01 4.38
N GLY A 79 3.88 -23.31 4.48
CA GLY A 79 3.75 -24.01 5.76
C GLY A 79 5.10 -24.39 6.40
N TYR A 80 6.21 -24.16 5.71
CA TYR A 80 7.53 -24.58 6.16
C TYR A 80 8.33 -23.40 6.71
N ALA A 81 8.57 -23.44 8.03
CA ALA A 81 9.36 -22.45 8.73
C ALA A 81 10.85 -22.81 8.63
N ASP A 82 11.61 -22.10 7.80
CA ASP A 82 13.05 -22.23 7.66
C ASP A 82 13.69 -20.86 7.58
N ARG A 83 14.59 -20.56 8.54
CA ARG A 83 15.26 -19.25 8.61
C ARG A 83 16.20 -18.99 7.44
N GLY A 84 16.80 -20.04 6.88
CA GLY A 84 17.67 -19.94 5.69
C GLY A 84 16.88 -19.54 4.47
N LEU A 85 15.75 -20.20 4.22
CA LEU A 85 14.86 -19.89 3.10
C LEU A 85 14.18 -18.52 3.24
N GLU A 86 13.84 -18.11 4.48
CA GLU A 86 13.34 -16.77 4.75
C GLU A 86 14.41 -15.70 4.44
N ALA A 87 15.66 -15.95 4.82
CA ALA A 87 16.77 -15.04 4.51
C ALA A 87 17.01 -14.94 3.01
N GLU A 88 17.03 -16.07 2.30
CA GLU A 88 17.17 -16.13 0.85
C GLU A 88 16.01 -15.40 0.13
N ALA A 89 14.76 -15.60 0.56
CA ALA A 89 13.61 -14.88 0.04
C ALA A 89 13.80 -13.35 0.17
N ARG A 90 14.28 -12.92 1.34
CA ARG A 90 14.53 -11.51 1.62
C ARG A 90 15.66 -10.93 0.76
N GLU A 91 16.73 -11.68 0.52
CA GLU A 91 17.81 -11.28 -0.39
C GLU A 91 17.33 -11.12 -1.83
N LEU A 92 16.40 -11.98 -2.26
CA LEU A 92 15.71 -11.87 -3.56
C LEU A 92 14.63 -10.75 -3.59
N GLY A 93 14.42 -10.04 -2.48
CA GLY A 93 13.42 -8.97 -2.37
C GLY A 93 11.98 -9.46 -2.24
N ALA A 94 11.75 -10.74 -1.98
CA ALA A 94 10.44 -11.31 -1.74
C ALA A 94 10.00 -11.16 -0.27
N ASP A 95 8.68 -11.05 -0.05
CA ASP A 95 8.09 -11.21 1.28
C ASP A 95 7.88 -12.70 1.59
N PHE A 96 7.96 -13.03 2.88
CA PHE A 96 7.81 -14.39 3.35
C PHE A 96 6.71 -14.46 4.42
N LEU A 97 5.69 -15.30 4.20
CA LEU A 97 4.56 -15.51 5.10
C LEU A 97 4.42 -16.98 5.45
N LEU A 98 4.24 -17.27 6.75
CA LEU A 98 4.00 -18.62 7.23
C LEU A 98 2.51 -18.96 7.28
N LYS A 99 2.12 -20.12 6.73
CA LYS A 99 0.79 -20.69 6.87
C LYS A 99 0.60 -21.20 8.32
N PRO A 100 -0.58 -21.03 8.93
CA PRO A 100 -1.79 -20.42 8.38
C PRO A 100 -1.73 -18.89 8.32
N VAL A 101 -1.95 -18.31 7.14
CA VAL A 101 -1.96 -16.85 6.94
C VAL A 101 -3.36 -16.32 7.17
N LYS A 102 -3.48 -15.30 8.02
CA LYS A 102 -4.76 -14.60 8.21
C LYS A 102 -5.09 -13.79 6.94
N PRO A 103 -6.36 -13.76 6.48
CA PRO A 103 -6.77 -12.96 5.31
C PRO A 103 -6.30 -11.51 5.36
N SER A 104 -6.45 -10.84 6.51
CA SER A 104 -5.99 -9.46 6.70
C SER A 104 -4.48 -9.28 6.58
N GLN A 105 -3.70 -10.29 6.96
CA GLN A 105 -2.25 -10.27 6.86
C GLN A 105 -1.80 -10.39 5.40
N LEU A 106 -2.40 -11.31 4.63
CA LEU A 106 -2.10 -11.46 3.21
C LEU A 106 -2.44 -10.18 2.44
N LEU A 107 -3.66 -9.65 2.63
CA LEU A 107 -4.09 -8.42 1.97
C LEU A 107 -3.19 -7.23 2.30
N ALA A 108 -2.77 -7.07 3.57
CA ALA A 108 -1.86 -6.00 3.97
C ALA A 108 -0.50 -6.07 3.28
N VAL A 109 0.03 -7.29 3.03
CA VAL A 109 1.29 -7.46 2.30
C VAL A 109 1.10 -7.21 0.81
N VAL A 110 0.00 -7.67 0.22
CA VAL A 110 -0.36 -7.41 -1.19
C VAL A 110 -0.45 -5.91 -1.45
N GLU A 111 -1.22 -5.19 -0.64
CA GLU A 111 -1.38 -3.72 -0.77
C GLU A 111 -0.05 -2.98 -0.62
N ARG A 112 0.82 -3.42 0.26
CA ARG A 112 2.15 -2.82 0.45
C ARG A 112 3.05 -2.98 -0.77
N ARG A 113 2.91 -4.07 -1.51
CA ARG A 113 3.77 -4.44 -2.64
C ARG A 113 3.29 -3.90 -3.98
N LEU A 114 2.00 -3.70 -4.12
CA LEU A 114 1.44 -3.12 -5.33
C LEU A 114 1.66 -1.60 -5.36
N PRO A 115 2.00 -1.02 -6.52
CA PRO A 115 2.09 0.42 -6.65
C PRO A 115 0.72 1.03 -6.33
N VAL A 116 0.71 2.17 -5.63
CA VAL A 116 -0.54 2.90 -5.36
C VAL A 116 -1.09 3.42 -6.67
N THR A 117 -2.04 2.70 -7.28
CA THR A 117 -2.84 3.29 -8.36
C THR A 117 -3.86 4.26 -7.77
N ASP A 118 -4.08 5.33 -8.49
CA ASP A 118 -5.02 6.41 -8.22
C ASP A 118 -6.50 5.92 -8.29
N SER A 119 -6.88 4.97 -7.45
CA SER A 119 -8.21 4.39 -7.36
C SER A 119 -8.75 4.56 -5.96
N ARG A 120 -9.84 5.26 -5.87
CA ARG A 120 -10.52 5.82 -4.70
C ARG A 120 -10.91 4.89 -3.54
N GLU A 121 -10.53 3.60 -3.51
CA GLU A 121 -11.03 2.62 -2.54
C GLU A 121 -10.00 1.90 -1.67
N SER A 122 -8.68 2.03 -1.91
CA SER A 122 -7.62 1.28 -1.17
C SER A 122 -7.16 1.93 0.13
N PHE A 123 -7.90 2.87 0.72
CA PHE A 123 -7.40 3.71 1.83
C PHE A 123 -7.49 3.12 3.23
N SER A 124 -7.96 1.89 3.42
CA SER A 124 -8.27 1.45 4.79
C SER A 124 -7.26 0.54 5.50
N LEU A 125 -6.32 -0.14 4.83
CA LEU A 125 -5.63 -1.27 5.46
C LEU A 125 -4.10 -1.23 5.58
N ALA A 126 -3.35 -0.47 4.81
CA ALA A 126 -1.89 -0.42 4.93
C ALA A 126 -1.35 0.97 5.23
N ARG A 127 -1.54 1.45 6.44
CA ARG A 127 -0.88 2.69 6.89
C ARG A 127 0.58 2.38 7.19
N ARG A 128 1.47 2.75 6.30
CA ARG A 128 2.92 2.64 6.49
C ARG A 128 3.43 3.35 7.75
N TRP A 129 2.66 4.35 8.25
CA TRP A 129 2.99 5.16 9.39
C TRP A 129 1.80 5.33 10.32
N PRO A 130 1.98 5.14 11.64
CA PRO A 130 0.93 5.38 12.62
C PRO A 130 0.50 6.85 12.55
N ARG A 131 -0.81 7.09 12.63
CA ARG A 131 -1.36 8.43 12.71
C ARG A 131 -1.34 8.91 14.15
N ARG A 132 -0.92 10.14 14.33
CA ARG A 132 -0.91 10.83 15.62
C ARG A 132 -1.96 11.93 15.59
N ARG A 133 -2.78 11.98 16.62
CA ARG A 133 -3.67 13.12 16.83
C ARG A 133 -2.88 14.21 17.53
N PRO A 134 -2.85 15.43 17.00
CA PRO A 134 -2.19 16.53 17.68
C PRO A 134 -2.75 16.70 19.10
N THR A 135 -1.90 16.82 20.09
CA THR A 135 -2.26 17.05 21.50
C THR A 135 -2.81 18.46 21.75
N SER A 136 -2.53 19.39 20.84
CA SER A 136 -3.07 20.75 20.79
C SER A 136 -3.70 20.99 19.43
N GLU A 137 -4.63 21.97 19.33
CA GLU A 137 -5.19 22.37 18.06
C GLU A 137 -4.09 22.82 17.09
N LEU A 138 -3.75 21.94 16.16
CA LEU A 138 -2.79 22.24 15.09
C LEU A 138 -3.50 23.09 14.02
N SER A 139 -3.33 24.40 14.11
CA SER A 139 -3.89 25.33 13.15
C SER A 139 -3.08 25.26 11.87
N ALA A 140 -3.75 25.09 10.73
CA ALA A 140 -3.13 25.14 9.42
C ALA A 140 -3.94 26.02 8.47
N ARG A 141 -3.30 26.52 7.42
CA ARG A 141 -3.93 27.33 6.38
C ARG A 141 -3.61 26.74 5.00
N VAL A 142 -4.60 26.80 4.14
CA VAL A 142 -4.46 26.53 2.71
C VAL A 142 -4.84 27.83 2.01
N ASP A 143 -3.91 28.44 1.31
CA ASP A 143 -4.00 29.82 0.87
C ASP A 143 -4.34 30.70 2.09
N ASP A 144 -5.43 31.47 2.06
CA ASP A 144 -5.88 32.31 3.18
C ASP A 144 -6.96 31.66 4.07
N THR A 145 -7.33 30.40 3.80
CA THR A 145 -8.39 29.71 4.51
C THR A 145 -7.83 28.79 5.60
N PHE A 146 -8.37 28.90 6.83
CA PHE A 146 -8.03 27.95 7.89
C PHE A 146 -8.61 26.56 7.61
N VAL A 147 -7.80 25.55 7.85
CA VAL A 147 -8.18 24.13 7.80
C VAL A 147 -7.92 23.50 9.16
N ARG A 148 -8.76 22.54 9.52
CA ARG A 148 -8.63 21.80 10.77
C ARG A 148 -7.91 20.49 10.51
N ILE A 149 -6.75 20.30 11.12
CA ILE A 149 -6.00 19.04 11.06
C ILE A 149 -6.63 18.04 12.03
N LEU A 150 -6.95 16.85 11.54
CA LEU A 150 -7.50 15.76 12.34
C LEU A 150 -6.40 14.83 12.86
N ASP A 151 -5.49 14.47 12.00
CA ASP A 151 -4.32 13.67 12.35
C ASP A 151 -3.20 13.85 11.32
N VAL A 152 -1.99 13.51 11.76
CA VAL A 152 -0.77 13.54 10.96
C VAL A 152 -0.05 12.21 11.06
N SER A 153 0.74 11.88 10.05
CA SER A 153 1.67 10.74 10.02
C SER A 153 2.87 11.13 9.17
N TYR A 154 3.95 10.37 9.21
CA TYR A 154 5.10 10.68 8.36
C TYR A 154 4.77 10.68 6.85
N GLY A 155 3.76 9.93 6.41
CA GLY A 155 3.35 9.93 5.00
C GLY A 155 2.37 11.04 4.60
N GLY A 156 1.78 11.78 5.56
CA GLY A 156 0.79 12.81 5.24
C GLY A 156 -0.16 13.15 6.38
N LEU A 157 -1.30 13.72 6.04
CA LEU A 157 -2.25 14.26 7.01
C LEU A 157 -3.71 14.06 6.56
N ARG A 158 -4.63 14.14 7.54
CA ARG A 158 -6.06 14.36 7.29
C ARG A 158 -6.50 15.70 7.85
N PHE A 159 -7.32 16.37 7.10
CA PHE A 159 -7.83 17.68 7.49
C PHE A 159 -9.26 17.89 7.00
N ILE A 160 -9.93 18.84 7.61
CA ILE A 160 -11.24 19.33 7.18
C ILE A 160 -11.05 20.75 6.63
N ALA A 161 -11.55 20.98 5.42
CA ALA A 161 -11.64 22.27 4.78
C ALA A 161 -13.11 22.61 4.47
N LYS A 162 -13.39 23.88 4.18
CA LYS A 162 -14.69 24.27 3.61
C LYS A 162 -14.83 23.70 2.20
N ARG A 163 -16.02 23.22 1.86
CA ARG A 163 -16.30 22.61 0.56
C ARG A 163 -16.04 23.52 -0.63
N ASP A 164 -16.29 24.82 -0.47
CA ASP A 164 -16.12 25.86 -1.47
C ASP A 164 -14.68 26.41 -1.58
N SER A 165 -13.74 25.80 -0.87
CA SER A 165 -12.32 26.23 -0.91
C SER A 165 -11.73 26.01 -2.31
N SER A 166 -11.30 27.09 -2.96
CA SER A 166 -10.68 27.05 -4.29
C SER A 166 -9.41 26.19 -4.34
N ALA A 167 -8.75 26.00 -3.22
CA ALA A 167 -7.57 25.14 -3.11
C ALA A 167 -7.89 23.66 -3.34
N LEU A 168 -9.09 23.19 -2.93
CA LEU A 168 -9.51 21.81 -3.12
C LEU A 168 -9.82 21.44 -4.59
N ALA A 169 -9.98 22.44 -5.43
CA ALA A 169 -10.13 22.23 -6.89
C ALA A 169 -8.81 21.81 -7.56
N LYS A 170 -7.67 21.96 -6.86
CA LYS A 170 -6.35 21.58 -7.37
C LYS A 170 -5.91 20.26 -6.76
N PRO A 171 -5.26 19.36 -7.52
CA PRO A 171 -4.77 18.08 -7.00
C PRO A 171 -3.62 18.23 -5.99
N SER A 172 -2.93 19.38 -6.00
CA SER A 172 -1.85 19.70 -5.07
C SER A 172 -1.82 21.20 -4.75
N PHE A 173 -1.50 21.50 -3.50
CA PHE A 173 -1.37 22.86 -2.98
C PHE A 173 -0.42 22.88 -1.77
N ARG A 174 -0.18 24.03 -1.18
CA ARG A 174 0.64 24.14 0.04
C ARG A 174 -0.23 24.29 1.28
N ILE A 175 0.13 23.52 2.32
CA ILE A 175 -0.42 23.73 3.67
C ILE A 175 0.63 24.44 4.52
N THR A 176 0.24 25.52 5.14
CA THR A 176 1.08 26.32 6.03
C THR A 176 0.64 26.11 7.48
N PHE A 177 1.60 25.86 8.33
CA PHE A 177 1.45 25.72 9.77
C PHE A 177 2.08 26.96 10.45
N PRO A 178 1.31 28.02 10.72
CA PRO A 178 1.88 29.31 11.16
C PRO A 178 2.68 29.20 12.46
N LYS A 179 2.20 28.42 13.43
CA LYS A 179 2.89 28.24 14.72
C LYS A 179 4.23 27.52 14.60
N ALA A 180 4.38 26.65 13.61
CA ALA A 180 5.61 25.91 13.36
C ALA A 180 6.51 26.59 12.31
N ALA A 181 6.04 27.69 11.69
CA ALA A 181 6.69 28.38 10.60
C ALA A 181 7.05 27.45 9.40
N ILE A 182 6.22 26.43 9.16
CA ILE A 182 6.43 25.43 8.12
C ILE A 182 5.34 25.54 7.08
N SER A 183 5.74 25.49 5.79
CA SER A 183 4.82 25.40 4.65
C SER A 183 5.27 24.27 3.74
N VAL A 184 4.43 23.23 3.61
CA VAL A 184 4.74 22.03 2.84
C VAL A 184 3.77 21.86 1.67
N PRO A 185 4.23 21.42 0.49
CA PRO A 185 3.34 20.99 -0.56
C PRO A 185 2.66 19.69 -0.14
N VAL A 186 1.40 19.56 -0.51
CA VAL A 186 0.62 18.34 -0.29
C VAL A 186 -0.11 17.97 -1.56
N ARG A 187 -0.26 16.67 -1.80
CA ARG A 187 -1.11 16.12 -2.84
C ARG A 187 -2.33 15.50 -2.19
N VAL A 188 -3.53 15.96 -2.57
CA VAL A 188 -4.78 15.34 -2.13
C VAL A 188 -4.91 13.97 -2.77
N VAL A 189 -5.15 12.97 -1.94
CA VAL A 189 -5.25 11.58 -2.37
C VAL A 189 -6.70 11.14 -2.42
N TRP A 190 -7.53 11.65 -1.51
CA TRP A 190 -8.95 11.42 -1.51
C TRP A 190 -9.70 12.58 -0.83
N GLN A 191 -10.97 12.72 -1.18
CA GLN A 191 -11.89 13.70 -0.63
C GLN A 191 -13.22 13.03 -0.34
N GLN A 192 -13.87 13.46 0.74
CA GLN A 192 -15.22 13.04 1.10
C GLN A 192 -16.02 14.29 1.49
N ASP A 193 -16.97 14.66 0.64
CA ASP A 193 -17.82 15.83 0.84
C ASP A 193 -18.90 15.55 1.89
N SER A 194 -19.19 16.56 2.70
CA SER A 194 -20.40 16.69 3.51
C SER A 194 -21.10 18.03 3.16
N GLU A 195 -22.21 18.32 3.80
CA GLU A 195 -23.04 19.50 3.44
C GLU A 195 -22.24 20.81 3.35
N SER A 196 -21.37 21.09 4.31
CA SER A 196 -20.62 22.36 4.40
C SER A 196 -19.10 22.19 4.36
N ASN A 197 -18.61 20.98 4.54
CA ASN A 197 -17.19 20.68 4.69
C ASN A 197 -16.75 19.55 3.77
N CYS A 198 -15.46 19.51 3.52
CA CYS A 198 -14.80 18.42 2.83
C CYS A 198 -13.73 17.81 3.74
N LEU A 199 -13.82 16.51 4.01
CA LEU A 199 -12.77 15.75 4.67
C LEU A 199 -11.77 15.30 3.62
N CYS A 200 -10.50 15.63 3.82
CA CYS A 200 -9.43 15.37 2.86
C CYS A 200 -8.33 14.52 3.49
N GLY A 201 -7.80 13.60 2.71
CA GLY A 201 -6.53 12.95 2.97
C GLY A 201 -5.49 13.41 1.96
N ALA A 202 -4.29 13.76 2.44
CA ALA A 202 -3.21 14.23 1.60
C ALA A 202 -1.87 13.61 1.98
N THR A 203 -1.00 13.44 0.99
CA THR A 203 0.40 13.01 1.17
C THR A 203 1.35 14.18 1.05
N VAL A 204 2.48 14.08 1.74
CA VAL A 204 3.61 15.02 1.62
C VAL A 204 4.66 14.37 0.71
N PRO A 205 5.13 15.05 -0.35
CA PRO A 205 6.16 14.54 -1.25
C PRO A 205 7.47 14.20 -0.53
N ASP A 206 8.21 13.23 -1.06
CA ASP A 206 9.43 12.68 -0.43
C ASP A 206 10.52 13.74 -0.20
N GLU A 207 10.64 14.71 -1.08
CA GLU A 207 11.59 15.83 -0.97
C GLU A 207 11.36 16.75 0.25
N TRP A 208 10.13 16.71 0.81
CA TRP A 208 9.73 17.50 1.99
C TRP A 208 9.67 16.66 3.28
N GLN A 209 9.98 15.38 3.22
CA GLN A 209 9.84 14.44 4.33
C GLN A 209 10.65 14.82 5.57
N LEU A 210 11.84 15.41 5.42
CA LEU A 210 12.66 15.81 6.57
C LEU A 210 11.95 16.89 7.41
N HIS A 211 11.50 17.98 6.78
CA HIS A 211 10.79 19.08 7.44
C HIS A 211 9.44 18.62 8.00
N TRP A 212 8.75 17.75 7.25
CA TRP A 212 7.48 17.19 7.66
C TRP A 212 7.60 16.29 8.90
N ARG A 213 8.62 15.43 8.98
CA ARG A 213 8.88 14.58 10.16
C ARG A 213 9.13 15.40 11.41
N HIS A 214 9.92 16.47 11.33
CA HIS A 214 10.12 17.38 12.45
C HIS A 214 8.80 17.96 12.97
N LEU A 215 7.88 18.36 12.08
CA LEU A 215 6.56 18.82 12.48
C LEU A 215 5.76 17.69 13.18
N VAL A 216 5.70 16.50 12.58
CA VAL A 216 4.97 15.35 13.13
C VAL A 216 5.48 14.96 14.50
N ASP A 217 6.79 15.01 14.73
CA ASP A 217 7.40 14.69 16.03
C ASP A 217 7.17 15.78 17.07
N SER A 218 7.01 17.03 16.65
CA SER A 218 6.75 18.16 17.57
C SER A 218 5.30 18.28 18.06
N VAL A 219 4.34 17.62 17.39
CA VAL A 219 2.89 17.72 17.69
C VAL A 219 2.31 16.42 18.26
N ALA A 220 3.15 15.42 18.51
CA ALA A 220 2.78 14.10 19.02
C ALA A 220 2.73 14.04 20.55
#